data_8722578f26bcf897cdd72837ace3b24b
#
_entry.id   8722578f26bcf897cdd72837ace3b24b
#
_cell.length_a   1.000
_cell.length_b   1.000
_cell.length_c   1.000
_cell.angle_alpha   90.00
_cell.angle_beta   90.00
_cell.angle_gamma   90.00
#
_symmetry.space_group_name_H-M   'P 1'
#
loop_
_entity.id
_entity.type
_entity.pdbx_description
1 polymer ?
#
loop_
_entity_poly.entity_id
_entity_poly.type
_entity_poly.pdbx_seq_one_letter_code
_entity_poly.pdbx_strand_id
1 'polypeptide(L)'
;NVFSPSDNNKRKNREIFFDVSRICAIFACNKFSTHMSFIADKVVMDGLTYDDVLLIPAYSEVLPKTVDLSTKFSRNIELKIPFVTAAMDTVTESQMAIAIGVIHKNMSIEEQARQVAIVKRAENGMIYDPVTIKRGSTVHDALGIMAEYKIGGIPVVDDEGHLVGIVTNRDLRFERDMNKRIDEVMTKENLVTTNQTSDLETAAQILQEHKIEKLPVVDKDNKLVGLITYKDITKAKDKPMACKDAKGRLRVAAGVGVTVDTLQRMEALVNAGADAIVIDTAHGHSKFVIEKLKEAKRRFPDVDIVVGNVATGAAAKMLVEAGADAVKVGIGPGSICTSRVVAGVGVPQLSAVYDVAKALEGTGVPLIADGGLRYSGDVVKALAAGGYSVMIGSLVAGTEEAPGDTIIFNGRKFKSYRGMGSLEAME
;
A
#
# COMPACT_ATOMS: atom_id res chain seq x y z
N ASN A 1 -32.47 -1.79 -6.21
CA ASN A 1 -33.02 -0.84 -5.20
C ASN A 1 -32.22 -0.90 -3.89
N VAL A 2 -30.99 -0.39 -3.91
CA VAL A 2 -30.07 -0.48 -2.74
C VAL A 2 -30.03 0.81 -1.93
N PHE A 3 -30.55 1.92 -2.47
CA PHE A 3 -30.52 3.23 -1.82
C PHE A 3 -31.89 3.89 -1.77
N SER A 4 -32.25 4.43 -0.60
CA SER A 4 -33.39 5.34 -0.42
C SER A 4 -32.90 6.63 0.24
N PRO A 5 -33.24 7.84 -0.27
CA PRO A 5 -32.95 9.07 0.42
C PRO A 5 -33.78 9.15 1.71
N SER A 6 -33.16 9.49 2.84
CA SER A 6 -33.90 9.78 4.06
C SER A 6 -34.65 11.11 3.93
N ASP A 7 -35.97 11.07 3.98
CA ASP A 7 -36.87 12.20 3.70
C ASP A 7 -36.82 13.38 4.72
N ASN A 8 -36.06 13.29 5.77
CA ASN A 8 -36.20 14.23 6.89
C ASN A 8 -35.10 15.27 7.08
N ASN A 9 -34.17 15.47 6.13
CA ASN A 9 -33.19 16.55 6.28
C ASN A 9 -32.85 17.28 4.98
N LYS A 10 -33.90 17.69 4.24
CA LYS A 10 -33.81 18.35 2.93
C LYS A 10 -33.17 19.74 2.92
N ARG A 11 -32.57 20.22 4.00
CA ARG A 11 -32.20 21.66 4.07
C ARG A 11 -30.73 21.96 4.30
N LYS A 12 -29.80 21.02 4.34
CA LYS A 12 -28.46 21.43 4.76
C LYS A 12 -27.27 21.08 3.88
N ASN A 13 -27.30 20.34 2.83
CA ASN A 13 -26.13 20.22 1.96
C ASN A 13 -26.50 19.74 0.56
N ARG A 14 -27.22 20.55 -0.21
CA ARG A 14 -27.19 20.40 -1.67
C ARG A 14 -25.85 20.96 -2.16
N GLU A 15 -24.88 20.12 -2.37
CA GLU A 15 -23.69 20.51 -3.10
C GLU A 15 -24.06 20.63 -4.59
N ILE A 16 -23.96 21.82 -5.11
CA ILE A 16 -24.27 22.16 -6.52
C ILE A 16 -22.98 22.05 -7.33
N PHE A 17 -22.97 21.20 -8.35
CA PHE A 17 -21.81 21.00 -9.21
C PHE A 17 -21.88 21.87 -10.45
N PHE A 18 -20.75 22.47 -10.80
CA PHE A 18 -20.59 23.24 -12.03
C PHE A 18 -19.63 22.52 -12.98
N ASP A 19 -19.93 22.54 -14.25
CA ASP A 19 -19.01 22.08 -15.29
C ASP A 19 -17.81 23.05 -15.39
N VAL A 20 -16.68 22.63 -14.85
CA VAL A 20 -15.45 23.44 -14.78
C VAL A 20 -14.94 23.81 -16.18
N SER A 21 -15.18 22.97 -17.20
CA SER A 21 -14.77 23.28 -18.57
C SER A 21 -15.49 24.54 -19.14
N ARG A 22 -16.74 24.73 -18.76
CA ARG A 22 -17.51 25.90 -19.09
C ARG A 22 -17.16 27.14 -18.25
N ILE A 23 -16.74 26.93 -17.01
CA ILE A 23 -16.25 28.01 -16.12
C ILE A 23 -14.91 28.54 -16.62
N CYS A 24 -13.96 27.69 -16.99
CA CYS A 24 -12.67 28.10 -17.55
C CYS A 24 -12.85 28.90 -18.86
N ALA A 25 -13.81 28.54 -19.70
CA ALA A 25 -14.13 29.31 -20.90
C ALA A 25 -14.67 30.73 -20.58
N ILE A 26 -15.34 30.91 -19.44
CA ILE A 26 -15.85 32.23 -19.00
C ILE A 26 -14.70 33.13 -18.51
N PHE A 27 -13.69 32.56 -17.81
CA PHE A 27 -12.53 33.35 -17.37
C PHE A 27 -11.52 33.66 -18.47
N ALA A 28 -11.45 32.85 -19.53
CA ALA A 28 -10.61 33.13 -20.70
C ALA A 28 -11.18 34.19 -21.64
N CYS A 29 -12.45 34.49 -21.54
CA CYS A 29 -13.12 35.50 -22.38
C CYS A 29 -13.26 36.83 -21.62
N ASN A 30 -12.41 37.81 -21.93
CA ASN A 30 -12.34 39.16 -21.32
C ASN A 30 -13.59 40.04 -21.58
N LYS A 31 -14.80 39.49 -21.40
CA LYS A 31 -16.04 40.26 -21.36
C LYS A 31 -16.81 39.90 -20.10
N PHE A 32 -16.53 40.63 -19.02
CA PHE A 32 -17.43 40.71 -17.88
C PHE A 32 -18.78 41.27 -18.35
N SER A 33 -19.68 40.37 -18.70
CA SER A 33 -21.09 40.71 -18.80
C SER A 33 -21.65 40.83 -17.38
N THR A 34 -22.21 41.99 -17.04
CA THR A 34 -22.75 42.40 -15.74
C THR A 34 -24.00 41.62 -15.29
N HIS A 35 -24.40 40.58 -15.99
CA HIS A 35 -25.46 39.66 -15.58
C HIS A 35 -24.91 38.23 -15.49
N MET A 36 -24.45 37.87 -14.29
CA MET A 36 -24.35 36.45 -13.91
C MET A 36 -25.76 35.90 -13.73
N SER A 37 -26.47 35.64 -14.82
CA SER A 37 -27.66 34.79 -14.75
C SER A 37 -27.18 33.38 -14.36
N PHE A 38 -27.72 32.87 -13.31
CA PHE A 38 -27.52 31.47 -12.90
C PHE A 38 -28.16 30.61 -14.00
N ILE A 39 -27.34 30.06 -14.87
CA ILE A 39 -27.82 29.27 -16.01
C ILE A 39 -28.00 27.85 -15.50
N ALA A 40 -29.21 27.32 -15.55
CA ALA A 40 -29.56 25.95 -15.10
C ALA A 40 -28.66 24.86 -15.74
N ASP A 41 -28.18 25.11 -16.98
CA ASP A 41 -27.29 24.20 -17.70
C ASP A 41 -25.88 24.02 -17.05
N LYS A 42 -25.52 24.86 -16.09
CA LYS A 42 -24.27 24.74 -15.34
C LYS A 42 -24.37 23.77 -14.14
N VAL A 43 -25.58 23.46 -13.72
CA VAL A 43 -25.86 22.46 -12.68
C VAL A 43 -26.02 21.11 -13.37
N VAL A 44 -25.03 20.22 -13.22
CA VAL A 44 -24.98 18.97 -14.00
C VAL A 44 -25.67 17.80 -13.28
N MET A 45 -25.70 17.80 -11.96
CA MET A 45 -26.32 16.74 -11.14
C MET A 45 -26.47 17.13 -9.68
N ASP A 46 -27.35 16.43 -8.96
CA ASP A 46 -27.34 16.35 -7.51
C ASP A 46 -26.33 15.29 -7.07
N GLY A 47 -25.44 15.62 -6.11
CA GLY A 47 -24.41 14.72 -5.65
C GLY A 47 -24.66 14.22 -4.25
N LEU A 48 -24.25 12.98 -3.95
CA LEU A 48 -24.43 12.30 -2.67
C LEU A 48 -23.10 11.97 -2.02
N THR A 49 -22.99 12.24 -0.72
CA THR A 49 -21.90 11.75 0.14
C THR A 49 -22.36 10.49 0.90
N TYR A 50 -21.47 9.90 1.69
CA TYR A 50 -21.83 8.74 2.51
C TYR A 50 -22.87 9.09 3.58
N ASP A 51 -22.94 10.35 4.02
CA ASP A 51 -23.91 10.79 5.05
C ASP A 51 -25.33 10.94 4.52
N ASP A 52 -25.48 11.12 3.20
CA ASP A 52 -26.78 11.40 2.57
C ASP A 52 -27.65 10.15 2.41
N VAL A 53 -27.08 8.95 2.58
CA VAL A 53 -27.76 7.68 2.29
C VAL A 53 -27.62 6.67 3.43
N LEU A 54 -28.56 5.73 3.46
CA LEU A 54 -28.51 4.51 4.26
C LEU A 54 -28.77 3.29 3.36
N LEU A 55 -28.13 2.18 3.68
CA LEU A 55 -28.44 0.90 3.04
C LEU A 55 -29.76 0.36 3.61
N ILE A 56 -30.65 -0.06 2.73
CA ILE A 56 -31.90 -0.69 3.14
C ILE A 56 -31.59 -2.14 3.51
N PRO A 57 -31.97 -2.61 4.72
CA PRO A 57 -31.81 -4.01 5.08
C PRO A 57 -32.58 -4.92 4.11
N ALA A 58 -31.92 -6.00 3.69
CA ALA A 58 -32.51 -7.01 2.81
C ALA A 58 -32.44 -8.37 3.47
N TYR A 59 -33.23 -9.33 2.92
CA TYR A 59 -33.16 -10.72 3.35
C TYR A 59 -31.73 -11.25 3.15
N SER A 60 -31.23 -11.96 4.15
CA SER A 60 -29.86 -12.53 4.13
C SER A 60 -29.86 -13.96 4.67
N GLU A 61 -29.14 -14.83 3.99
CA GLU A 61 -28.84 -16.20 4.44
C GLU A 61 -27.37 -16.33 4.91
N VAL A 62 -26.64 -15.21 4.92
CA VAL A 62 -25.23 -15.17 5.28
C VAL A 62 -25.04 -14.72 6.71
N LEU A 63 -24.34 -15.53 7.51
CA LEU A 63 -23.97 -15.18 8.87
C LEU A 63 -22.68 -14.32 8.90
N PRO A 64 -22.55 -13.36 9.82
CA PRO A 64 -21.35 -12.51 9.90
C PRO A 64 -20.02 -13.28 9.97
N LYS A 65 -20.02 -14.47 10.57
CA LYS A 65 -18.83 -15.32 10.70
C LYS A 65 -18.42 -16.04 9.41
N THR A 66 -19.30 -16.13 8.45
CA THR A 66 -19.09 -16.86 7.17
C THR A 66 -18.98 -15.92 5.96
N VAL A 67 -18.98 -14.62 6.20
CA VAL A 67 -18.81 -13.61 5.14
C VAL A 67 -17.41 -13.72 4.54
N ASP A 68 -17.33 -13.87 3.23
CA ASP A 68 -16.09 -13.68 2.47
C ASP A 68 -15.88 -12.19 2.20
N LEU A 69 -14.78 -11.65 2.74
CA LEU A 69 -14.37 -10.24 2.57
C LEU A 69 -13.33 -10.08 1.45
N SER A 70 -12.97 -11.16 0.75
CA SER A 70 -11.98 -11.11 -0.32
C SER A 70 -12.47 -10.23 -1.47
N THR A 71 -11.54 -9.49 -2.05
CA THR A 71 -11.82 -8.52 -3.10
C THR A 71 -10.55 -8.26 -3.94
N LYS A 72 -10.60 -7.26 -4.81
CA LYS A 72 -9.47 -6.87 -5.66
C LYS A 72 -8.91 -5.51 -5.31
N PHE A 73 -7.58 -5.41 -5.31
CA PHE A 73 -6.83 -4.16 -5.32
C PHE A 73 -6.63 -3.65 -6.74
N SER A 74 -6.26 -4.55 -7.63
CA SER A 74 -6.03 -4.31 -9.04
C SER A 74 -6.45 -5.54 -9.86
N ARG A 75 -6.32 -5.48 -11.16
CA ARG A 75 -6.74 -6.57 -12.06
C ARG A 75 -6.20 -7.94 -11.64
N ASN A 76 -4.94 -8.01 -11.20
CA ASN A 76 -4.24 -9.25 -10.89
C ASN A 76 -3.91 -9.42 -9.38
N ILE A 77 -4.26 -8.45 -8.53
CA ILE A 77 -3.97 -8.50 -7.09
C ILE A 77 -5.27 -8.60 -6.29
N GLU A 78 -5.40 -9.70 -5.56
CA GLU A 78 -6.49 -9.92 -4.62
C GLU A 78 -6.13 -9.44 -3.21
N LEU A 79 -7.12 -8.95 -2.49
CA LEU A 79 -7.08 -8.62 -1.08
C LEU A 79 -7.95 -9.59 -0.29
N LYS A 80 -7.54 -9.93 0.93
CA LYS A 80 -8.33 -10.73 1.87
C LYS A 80 -9.39 -9.90 2.61
N ILE A 81 -9.20 -8.59 2.67
CA ILE A 81 -10.12 -7.61 3.25
C ILE A 81 -10.11 -6.35 2.36
N PRO A 82 -11.23 -5.60 2.26
CA PRO A 82 -11.37 -4.48 1.33
C PRO A 82 -10.72 -3.17 1.81
N PHE A 83 -9.60 -3.24 2.52
CA PHE A 83 -8.93 -2.06 3.08
C PHE A 83 -7.52 -1.90 2.53
N VAL A 84 -7.13 -0.65 2.24
CA VAL A 84 -5.76 -0.24 1.89
C VAL A 84 -5.45 1.09 2.56
N THR A 85 -4.24 1.29 3.09
CA THR A 85 -3.84 2.57 3.67
C THR A 85 -3.25 3.51 2.64
N ALA A 86 -3.50 4.82 2.84
CA ALA A 86 -3.16 5.85 1.86
C ALA A 86 -1.66 6.07 1.74
N ALA A 87 -1.21 6.40 0.52
CA ALA A 87 0.18 6.73 0.20
C ALA A 87 0.55 8.15 0.70
N MET A 88 0.52 8.34 2.01
CA MET A 88 0.78 9.63 2.67
C MET A 88 1.91 9.49 3.69
N ASP A 89 2.77 10.50 3.78
CA ASP A 89 3.95 10.51 4.64
C ASP A 89 3.66 10.49 6.15
N THR A 90 2.42 10.72 6.53
CA THR A 90 1.91 10.58 7.90
C THR A 90 1.01 9.34 8.10
N VAL A 91 0.95 8.45 7.12
CA VAL A 91 0.09 7.24 7.15
C VAL A 91 0.86 5.97 6.86
N THR A 92 1.58 5.88 5.73
CA THR A 92 2.09 4.58 5.26
C THR A 92 3.57 4.59 4.91
N GLU A 93 4.38 4.08 5.79
CA GLU A 93 5.71 3.54 5.56
C GLU A 93 5.71 2.01 5.77
N SER A 94 6.89 1.37 5.84
CA SER A 94 7.00 -0.08 5.91
C SER A 94 6.23 -0.71 7.07
N GLN A 95 6.17 -0.08 8.24
CA GLN A 95 5.45 -0.61 9.41
C GLN A 95 3.94 -0.76 9.13
N MET A 96 3.32 0.30 8.62
CA MET A 96 1.91 0.27 8.22
C MET A 96 1.70 -0.62 6.99
N ALA A 97 2.62 -0.62 6.02
CA ALA A 97 2.52 -1.45 4.82
C ALA A 97 2.64 -2.95 5.11
N ILE A 98 3.31 -3.36 6.19
CA ILE A 98 3.32 -4.74 6.69
C ILE A 98 1.90 -5.16 7.14
N ALA A 99 1.12 -4.24 7.67
CA ALA A 99 -0.28 -4.50 7.98
C ALA A 99 -1.12 -4.49 6.69
N ILE A 100 -1.11 -3.36 5.95
CA ILE A 100 -1.86 -3.17 4.69
C ILE A 100 -1.54 -1.78 4.11
N GLY A 101 -0.99 -1.65 2.90
CA GLY A 101 -0.88 -0.29 2.41
C GLY A 101 -0.01 -0.02 1.21
N VAL A 102 -0.03 1.27 0.83
CA VAL A 102 0.75 1.84 -0.27
C VAL A 102 1.80 2.78 0.31
N ILE A 103 3.09 2.45 0.12
CA ILE A 103 4.21 3.29 0.58
C ILE A 103 4.21 4.61 -0.17
N HIS A 104 4.30 5.72 0.54
CA HIS A 104 4.27 7.07 -0.03
C HIS A 104 5.55 7.42 -0.80
N LYS A 105 5.46 8.46 -1.64
CA LYS A 105 6.55 8.93 -2.53
C LYS A 105 7.40 10.07 -1.96
N ASN A 106 7.04 10.61 -0.78
CA ASN A 106 7.69 11.79 -0.18
C ASN A 106 8.99 11.38 0.53
N MET A 107 9.90 10.77 -0.22
CA MET A 107 11.23 10.33 0.20
C MET A 107 12.10 10.08 -1.04
N SER A 108 13.40 9.86 -0.85
CA SER A 108 14.30 9.52 -1.96
C SER A 108 13.90 8.20 -2.63
N ILE A 109 14.38 7.97 -3.85
CA ILE A 109 14.11 6.71 -4.60
C ILE A 109 14.66 5.52 -3.82
N GLU A 110 15.88 5.66 -3.29
CA GLU A 110 16.60 4.63 -2.55
C GLU A 110 15.86 4.28 -1.25
N GLU A 111 15.39 5.31 -0.53
CA GLU A 111 14.66 5.11 0.72
C GLU A 111 13.31 4.42 0.46
N GLN A 112 12.57 4.83 -0.56
CA GLN A 112 11.30 4.20 -0.89
C GLN A 112 11.50 2.73 -1.31
N ALA A 113 12.52 2.44 -2.11
CA ALA A 113 12.89 1.07 -2.46
C ALA A 113 13.29 0.24 -1.24
N ARG A 114 14.03 0.86 -0.28
CA ARG A 114 14.37 0.22 1.00
C ARG A 114 13.12 -0.12 1.82
N GLN A 115 12.14 0.79 1.90
CA GLN A 115 10.86 0.55 2.58
C GLN A 115 10.09 -0.62 1.94
N VAL A 116 10.04 -0.71 0.62
CA VAL A 116 9.48 -1.86 -0.11
C VAL A 116 10.20 -3.15 0.27
N ALA A 117 11.53 -3.16 0.24
CA ALA A 117 12.33 -4.33 0.59
C ALA A 117 12.11 -4.79 2.04
N ILE A 118 11.92 -3.85 2.99
CA ILE A 118 11.57 -4.19 4.38
C ILE A 118 10.24 -4.95 4.44
N VAL A 119 9.20 -4.48 3.73
CA VAL A 119 7.91 -5.19 3.68
C VAL A 119 8.05 -6.57 3.05
N LYS A 120 8.78 -6.68 1.95
CA LYS A 120 9.01 -7.98 1.27
C LYS A 120 9.78 -8.99 2.11
N ARG A 121 10.59 -8.53 3.07
CA ARG A 121 11.31 -9.37 4.04
C ARG A 121 10.50 -9.67 5.31
N ALA A 122 9.46 -8.88 5.58
CA ALA A 122 8.62 -9.07 6.75
C ALA A 122 7.67 -10.27 6.58
N GLU A 123 7.48 -11.04 7.66
CA GLU A 123 6.44 -12.09 7.78
C GLU A 123 6.46 -13.18 6.69
N ASN A 124 7.62 -13.45 6.14
CA ASN A 124 7.82 -14.59 5.26
C ASN A 124 7.96 -15.86 6.08
N GLY A 125 7.23 -16.91 5.69
CA GLY A 125 7.54 -18.25 6.21
C GLY A 125 8.97 -18.68 5.88
N MET A 126 9.52 -18.16 4.77
CA MET A 126 10.92 -18.30 4.37
C MET A 126 11.43 -16.97 3.78
N ILE A 127 12.59 -16.52 4.22
CA ILE A 127 13.29 -15.37 3.66
C ILE A 127 14.07 -15.86 2.44
N TYR A 128 13.66 -15.50 1.24
CA TYR A 128 14.26 -15.98 -0.03
C TYR A 128 15.60 -15.33 -0.39
N ASP A 129 15.92 -14.20 0.17
CA ASP A 129 17.21 -13.51 -0.03
C ASP A 129 17.69 -13.02 1.35
N PRO A 130 18.18 -13.94 2.19
CA PRO A 130 18.60 -13.57 3.53
C PRO A 130 19.86 -12.70 3.47
N VAL A 131 19.95 -11.77 4.42
CA VAL A 131 21.17 -11.02 4.66
C VAL A 131 22.26 -12.01 5.03
N THR A 132 23.36 -11.98 4.30
CA THR A 132 24.51 -12.87 4.50
C THR A 132 25.75 -12.08 4.86
N ILE A 133 26.74 -12.77 5.42
CA ILE A 133 28.07 -12.24 5.64
C ILE A 133 29.09 -13.16 5.01
N LYS A 134 30.15 -12.60 4.45
CA LYS A 134 31.22 -13.38 3.83
C LYS A 134 32.11 -14.04 4.88
N ARG A 135 32.57 -15.25 4.54
CA ARG A 135 33.63 -15.91 5.27
C ARG A 135 34.84 -14.98 5.42
N GLY A 136 35.49 -15.00 6.58
CA GLY A 136 36.62 -14.14 6.87
C GLY A 136 36.29 -12.71 7.35
N SER A 137 35.05 -12.29 7.38
CA SER A 137 34.60 -11.06 8.03
C SER A 137 34.82 -11.09 9.54
N THR A 138 34.72 -9.95 10.20
CA THR A 138 34.96 -9.82 11.65
C THR A 138 33.68 -9.88 12.48
N VAL A 139 33.82 -10.09 13.78
CA VAL A 139 32.71 -9.96 14.75
C VAL A 139 32.09 -8.54 14.69
N HIS A 140 32.91 -7.50 14.49
CA HIS A 140 32.45 -6.14 14.32
C HIS A 140 31.49 -5.99 13.11
N ASP A 141 31.89 -6.55 11.96
CA ASP A 141 31.06 -6.52 10.74
C ASP A 141 29.71 -7.22 10.97
N ALA A 142 29.74 -8.39 11.62
CA ALA A 142 28.52 -9.14 11.91
C ALA A 142 27.58 -8.37 12.82
N LEU A 143 28.08 -7.73 13.88
CA LEU A 143 27.28 -6.92 14.81
C LEU A 143 26.74 -5.66 14.10
N GLY A 144 27.51 -5.04 13.20
CA GLY A 144 27.07 -3.91 12.37
C GLY A 144 25.88 -4.30 11.50
N ILE A 145 25.98 -5.39 10.78
CA ILE A 145 24.90 -5.93 9.95
C ILE A 145 23.67 -6.28 10.80
N MET A 146 23.86 -6.95 11.96
CA MET A 146 22.75 -7.30 12.85
C MET A 146 22.02 -6.06 13.37
N ALA A 147 22.74 -4.99 13.69
CA ALA A 147 22.16 -3.73 14.17
C ALA A 147 21.41 -3.00 13.05
N GLU A 148 22.02 -2.89 11.86
CA GLU A 148 21.44 -2.22 10.68
C GLU A 148 20.12 -2.89 10.25
N TYR A 149 20.13 -4.22 10.11
CA TYR A 149 18.96 -4.98 9.65
C TYR A 149 18.03 -5.46 10.78
N LYS A 150 18.36 -5.17 12.04
CA LYS A 150 17.61 -5.60 13.24
C LYS A 150 17.37 -7.11 13.28
N ILE A 151 18.38 -7.90 12.93
CA ILE A 151 18.34 -9.36 12.87
C ILE A 151 19.26 -9.98 13.93
N GLY A 152 18.87 -11.15 14.43
CA GLY A 152 19.61 -11.85 15.49
C GLY A 152 20.43 -13.03 15.01
N GLY A 153 20.78 -13.08 13.71
CA GLY A 153 21.67 -14.09 13.14
C GLY A 153 21.72 -14.04 11.64
N ILE A 154 22.88 -14.37 11.10
CA ILE A 154 23.27 -14.17 9.70
C ILE A 154 23.91 -15.46 9.19
N PRO A 155 23.43 -16.06 8.08
CA PRO A 155 24.14 -17.10 7.37
C PRO A 155 25.49 -16.61 6.85
N VAL A 156 26.51 -17.44 7.01
CA VAL A 156 27.87 -17.18 6.52
C VAL A 156 28.06 -17.95 5.22
N VAL A 157 28.50 -17.25 4.18
CA VAL A 157 28.70 -17.84 2.83
C VAL A 157 30.13 -17.63 2.34
N ASP A 158 30.58 -18.51 1.45
CA ASP A 158 31.80 -18.32 0.69
C ASP A 158 31.60 -17.32 -0.49
N ASP A 159 32.62 -17.18 -1.34
CA ASP A 159 32.56 -16.27 -2.48
C ASP A 159 31.63 -16.76 -3.60
N GLU A 160 31.38 -18.05 -3.69
CA GLU A 160 30.46 -18.70 -4.61
C GLU A 160 29.01 -18.75 -4.13
N GLY A 161 28.75 -18.36 -2.85
CA GLY A 161 27.44 -18.34 -2.23
C GLY A 161 27.02 -19.64 -1.53
N HIS A 162 27.96 -20.59 -1.34
CA HIS A 162 27.68 -21.80 -0.57
C HIS A 162 27.62 -21.47 0.93
N LEU A 163 26.71 -22.13 1.62
CA LEU A 163 26.58 -21.99 3.06
C LEU A 163 27.74 -22.67 3.78
N VAL A 164 28.50 -21.92 4.57
CA VAL A 164 29.63 -22.42 5.36
C VAL A 164 29.41 -22.37 6.87
N GLY A 165 28.39 -21.65 7.32
CA GLY A 165 28.05 -21.54 8.74
C GLY A 165 26.90 -20.60 9.00
N ILE A 166 26.60 -20.38 10.27
CA ILE A 166 25.68 -19.37 10.75
C ILE A 166 26.25 -18.70 11.99
N VAL A 167 26.16 -17.38 12.07
CA VAL A 167 26.51 -16.62 13.27
C VAL A 167 25.26 -15.97 13.86
N THR A 168 25.07 -16.10 15.17
CA THR A 168 23.87 -15.63 15.86
C THR A 168 24.24 -14.78 17.07
N ASN A 169 23.25 -14.04 17.63
CA ASN A 169 23.43 -13.30 18.88
C ASN A 169 23.91 -14.19 20.04
N ARG A 170 23.63 -15.49 19.99
CA ARG A 170 24.11 -16.46 21.00
C ARG A 170 25.61 -16.65 20.92
N ASP A 171 26.14 -16.74 19.69
CA ASP A 171 27.56 -16.96 19.43
C ASP A 171 28.38 -15.71 19.78
N LEU A 172 27.81 -14.51 19.58
CA LEU A 172 28.50 -13.25 19.80
C LEU A 172 28.28 -12.64 21.19
N ARG A 173 27.37 -13.17 22.00
CA ARG A 173 26.94 -12.57 23.26
C ARG A 173 28.08 -12.28 24.26
N PHE A 174 29.07 -13.14 24.29
CA PHE A 174 30.19 -13.05 25.22
C PHE A 174 31.53 -12.76 24.53
N GLU A 175 31.54 -12.59 23.21
CA GLU A 175 32.75 -12.27 22.48
C GLU A 175 33.12 -10.79 22.71
N ARG A 176 34.38 -10.57 23.07
CA ARG A 176 34.93 -9.23 23.36
C ARG A 176 35.89 -8.74 22.30
N ASP A 177 36.49 -9.67 21.54
CA ASP A 177 37.38 -9.31 20.45
C ASP A 177 36.60 -9.03 19.17
N MET A 178 36.40 -7.75 18.88
CA MET A 178 35.66 -7.29 17.71
C MET A 178 36.39 -7.57 16.38
N ASN A 179 37.71 -7.79 16.42
CA ASN A 179 38.53 -8.10 15.25
C ASN A 179 38.63 -9.59 14.94
N LYS A 180 38.13 -10.43 15.86
CA LYS A 180 38.09 -11.87 15.68
C LYS A 180 37.29 -12.25 14.44
N ARG A 181 37.76 -13.25 13.69
CA ARG A 181 37.07 -13.72 12.47
C ARG A 181 35.83 -14.52 12.83
N ILE A 182 34.77 -14.32 12.05
CA ILE A 182 33.49 -15.04 12.28
C ILE A 182 33.66 -16.55 12.09
N ASP A 183 34.61 -17.03 11.29
CA ASP A 183 34.97 -18.44 11.12
C ASP A 183 35.35 -19.13 12.43
N GLU A 184 35.77 -18.37 13.43
CA GLU A 184 36.19 -18.90 14.76
C GLU A 184 35.04 -18.92 15.76
N VAL A 185 33.96 -18.17 15.48
CA VAL A 185 32.82 -18.04 16.43
C VAL A 185 31.52 -18.59 15.86
N MET A 186 31.38 -18.73 14.53
CA MET A 186 30.17 -19.24 13.88
C MET A 186 29.94 -20.72 14.18
N THR A 187 28.68 -21.13 14.16
CA THR A 187 28.32 -22.56 14.12
C THR A 187 28.56 -23.07 12.71
N LYS A 188 29.48 -24.02 12.53
CA LYS A 188 29.86 -24.66 11.26
C LYS A 188 29.77 -26.18 11.31
N GLU A 189 29.97 -26.77 12.48
CA GLU A 189 29.85 -28.23 12.69
C GLU A 189 28.40 -28.59 12.99
N ASN A 190 27.91 -29.68 12.39
CA ASN A 190 26.51 -30.12 12.52
C ASN A 190 25.48 -29.04 12.17
N LEU A 191 25.79 -28.25 11.14
CA LEU A 191 24.90 -27.21 10.67
C LEU A 191 23.59 -27.82 10.13
N VAL A 192 22.50 -27.51 10.80
CA VAL A 192 21.17 -27.99 10.41
C VAL A 192 20.65 -27.12 9.26
N THR A 193 20.30 -27.76 8.16
CA THR A 193 19.76 -27.11 6.96
C THR A 193 18.53 -27.85 6.45
N THR A 194 17.76 -27.21 5.58
CA THR A 194 16.66 -27.85 4.85
C THR A 194 16.72 -27.46 3.36
N ASN A 195 15.91 -28.10 2.53
CA ASN A 195 15.83 -27.80 1.10
C ASN A 195 14.60 -26.93 0.75
N GLN A 196 14.55 -26.43 -0.49
CA GLN A 196 13.48 -25.54 -0.99
C GLN A 196 12.07 -26.17 -1.01
N THR A 197 11.96 -27.50 -0.96
CA THR A 197 10.68 -28.20 -1.05
C THR A 197 10.05 -28.48 0.32
N SER A 198 10.75 -28.15 1.42
CA SER A 198 10.24 -28.30 2.78
C SER A 198 9.11 -27.30 3.04
N ASP A 199 7.97 -27.80 3.51
CA ASP A 199 6.89 -26.93 3.99
C ASP A 199 7.23 -26.33 5.36
N LEU A 200 6.45 -25.34 5.79
CA LEU A 200 6.67 -24.64 7.06
C LEU A 200 6.44 -25.53 8.29
N GLU A 201 5.64 -26.57 8.16
CA GLU A 201 5.35 -27.50 9.26
C GLU A 201 6.57 -28.42 9.49
N THR A 202 7.14 -28.97 8.43
CA THR A 202 8.41 -29.70 8.46
C THR A 202 9.55 -28.83 9.00
N ALA A 203 9.64 -27.57 8.55
CA ALA A 203 10.64 -26.65 9.07
C ALA A 203 10.45 -26.36 10.57
N ALA A 204 9.20 -26.24 11.04
CA ALA A 204 8.89 -26.06 12.46
C ALA A 204 9.34 -27.27 13.31
N GLN A 205 9.13 -28.48 12.80
CA GLN A 205 9.59 -29.72 13.47
C GLN A 205 11.12 -29.76 13.58
N ILE A 206 11.84 -29.45 12.49
CA ILE A 206 13.31 -29.40 12.48
C ILE A 206 13.83 -28.38 13.50
N LEU A 207 13.24 -27.15 13.50
CA LEU A 207 13.61 -26.11 14.47
C LEU A 207 13.39 -26.57 15.92
N GLN A 208 12.30 -27.29 16.20
CA GLN A 208 11.95 -27.81 17.50
C GLN A 208 12.88 -28.94 17.93
N GLU A 209 13.12 -29.93 17.08
CA GLU A 209 13.97 -31.09 17.36
C GLU A 209 15.41 -30.68 17.68
N HIS A 210 15.95 -29.76 16.88
CA HIS A 210 17.31 -29.25 17.02
C HIS A 210 17.46 -28.09 18.00
N LYS A 211 16.33 -27.58 18.56
CA LYS A 211 16.28 -26.41 19.47
C LYS A 211 16.99 -25.17 18.91
N ILE A 212 16.81 -24.92 17.60
CA ILE A 212 17.35 -23.77 16.89
C ILE A 212 16.24 -22.80 16.50
N GLU A 213 16.58 -21.52 16.31
CA GLU A 213 15.62 -20.48 15.93
C GLU A 213 15.69 -20.13 14.45
N LYS A 214 16.73 -20.58 13.75
CA LYS A 214 17.03 -20.25 12.36
C LYS A 214 17.45 -21.49 11.61
N LEU A 215 16.83 -21.71 10.46
CA LEU A 215 17.05 -22.87 9.61
C LEU A 215 17.40 -22.39 8.20
N PRO A 216 18.69 -22.42 7.83
CA PRO A 216 19.10 -22.12 6.45
C PRO A 216 18.50 -23.11 5.46
N VAL A 217 18.07 -22.60 4.32
CA VAL A 217 17.55 -23.37 3.20
C VAL A 217 18.58 -23.35 2.08
N VAL A 218 18.99 -24.53 1.63
CA VAL A 218 20.01 -24.68 0.59
C VAL A 218 19.48 -25.45 -0.61
N ASP A 219 20.10 -25.26 -1.75
CA ASP A 219 19.87 -26.07 -2.95
C ASP A 219 20.71 -27.37 -2.94
N LYS A 220 20.69 -28.08 -4.06
CA LYS A 220 21.42 -29.34 -4.22
C LYS A 220 22.94 -29.18 -4.18
N ASP A 221 23.43 -27.98 -4.52
CA ASP A 221 24.84 -27.61 -4.55
C ASP A 221 25.30 -26.90 -3.27
N ASN A 222 24.48 -26.96 -2.21
CA ASN A 222 24.70 -26.30 -0.92
C ASN A 222 24.74 -24.76 -0.99
N LYS A 223 24.20 -24.16 -2.06
CA LYS A 223 24.04 -22.70 -2.11
C LYS A 223 22.88 -22.26 -1.25
N LEU A 224 23.09 -21.17 -0.53
CA LEU A 224 22.04 -20.58 0.29
C LEU A 224 20.96 -19.97 -0.59
N VAL A 225 19.73 -20.46 -0.47
CA VAL A 225 18.54 -19.98 -1.20
C VAL A 225 17.49 -19.36 -0.30
N GLY A 226 17.62 -19.52 1.01
CA GLY A 226 16.67 -18.94 1.94
C GLY A 226 17.05 -19.14 3.40
N LEU A 227 16.25 -18.56 4.27
CA LEU A 227 16.34 -18.70 5.73
C LEU A 227 14.93 -18.77 6.32
N ILE A 228 14.64 -19.78 7.10
CA ILE A 228 13.39 -19.90 7.87
C ILE A 228 13.70 -19.59 9.32
N THR A 229 12.89 -18.74 9.96
CA THR A 229 13.02 -18.48 11.39
C THR A 229 11.77 -18.90 12.16
N TYR A 230 11.94 -19.27 13.43
CA TYR A 230 10.82 -19.60 14.31
C TYR A 230 9.78 -18.46 14.39
N LYS A 231 10.27 -17.21 14.41
CA LYS A 231 9.39 -16.02 14.43
C LYS A 231 8.52 -15.93 13.19
N ASP A 232 9.05 -16.28 12.02
CA ASP A 232 8.30 -16.21 10.76
C ASP A 232 7.19 -17.26 10.71
N ILE A 233 7.47 -18.46 11.22
CA ILE A 233 6.47 -19.55 11.33
C ILE A 233 5.33 -19.13 12.27
N THR A 234 5.67 -18.56 13.44
CA THR A 234 4.66 -18.12 14.41
C THR A 234 3.79 -17.00 13.84
N LYS A 235 4.42 -15.99 13.26
CA LYS A 235 3.71 -14.88 12.62
C LYS A 235 2.83 -15.31 11.45
N ALA A 236 3.25 -16.31 10.65
CA ALA A 236 2.45 -16.84 9.56
C ALA A 236 1.13 -17.47 10.06
N LYS A 237 1.12 -18.04 11.26
CA LYS A 237 -0.08 -18.58 11.92
C LYS A 237 -0.97 -17.48 12.52
N ASP A 238 -0.36 -16.40 13.02
CA ASP A 238 -1.07 -15.29 13.71
C ASP A 238 -1.80 -14.36 12.73
N LYS A 239 -1.39 -14.32 11.45
CA LYS A 239 -1.97 -13.40 10.44
C LYS A 239 -2.50 -14.13 9.20
N PRO A 240 -3.58 -14.89 9.32
CA PRO A 240 -4.15 -15.68 8.20
C PRO A 240 -4.70 -14.80 7.07
N MET A 241 -5.06 -13.55 7.37
CA MET A 241 -5.62 -12.59 6.40
C MET A 241 -4.54 -11.77 5.66
N ALA A 242 -3.26 -12.03 5.88
CA ALA A 242 -2.18 -11.34 5.19
C ALA A 242 -2.22 -11.63 3.68
N CYS A 243 -2.11 -10.56 2.88
CA CYS A 243 -2.08 -10.65 1.41
C CYS A 243 -0.67 -11.01 0.95
N LYS A 244 -0.48 -12.21 0.41
CA LYS A 244 0.83 -12.76 0.03
C LYS A 244 0.94 -13.03 -1.46
N ASP A 245 2.16 -12.92 -2.00
CA ASP A 245 2.49 -13.32 -3.36
C ASP A 245 2.69 -14.84 -3.48
N ALA A 246 2.96 -15.34 -4.68
CA ALA A 246 3.19 -16.76 -4.94
C ALA A 246 4.40 -17.36 -4.19
N LYS A 247 5.31 -16.49 -3.70
CA LYS A 247 6.46 -16.87 -2.88
C LYS A 247 6.19 -16.76 -1.37
N GLY A 248 4.94 -16.51 -0.97
CA GLY A 248 4.55 -16.35 0.43
C GLY A 248 4.98 -15.02 1.08
N ARG A 249 5.52 -14.05 0.31
CA ARG A 249 5.93 -12.73 0.80
C ARG A 249 4.74 -11.78 0.80
N LEU A 250 4.71 -10.86 1.76
CA LEU A 250 3.68 -9.82 1.80
C LEU A 250 3.64 -9.03 0.49
N ARG A 251 2.44 -8.75 0.00
CA ARG A 251 2.25 -7.84 -1.12
C ARG A 251 2.39 -6.40 -0.66
N VAL A 252 3.02 -5.57 -1.48
CA VAL A 252 3.23 -4.15 -1.21
C VAL A 252 3.07 -3.35 -2.49
N ALA A 253 2.36 -2.23 -2.40
CA ALA A 253 2.30 -1.23 -3.45
C ALA A 253 3.10 0.01 -3.06
N ALA A 254 3.55 0.78 -4.05
CA ALA A 254 4.29 2.02 -3.82
C ALA A 254 3.77 3.15 -4.71
N GLY A 255 3.63 4.34 -4.11
CA GLY A 255 3.15 5.54 -4.78
C GLY A 255 4.26 6.22 -5.58
N VAL A 256 3.92 6.73 -6.75
CA VAL A 256 4.78 7.59 -7.58
C VAL A 256 4.00 8.81 -8.07
N GLY A 257 4.72 9.87 -8.40
CA GLY A 257 4.13 11.05 -9.05
C GLY A 257 4.22 10.99 -10.57
N VAL A 258 4.08 12.16 -11.21
CA VAL A 258 4.29 12.37 -12.64
C VAL A 258 5.39 13.42 -12.82
N THR A 259 6.62 13.01 -12.53
CA THR A 259 7.83 13.81 -12.59
C THR A 259 8.80 13.23 -13.61
N VAL A 260 9.93 13.89 -13.86
CA VAL A 260 10.94 13.41 -14.81
C VAL A 260 11.59 12.11 -14.38
N ASP A 261 11.74 11.89 -13.07
CA ASP A 261 12.33 10.71 -12.45
C ASP A 261 11.34 9.54 -12.22
N THR A 262 10.06 9.69 -12.58
CA THR A 262 9.01 8.69 -12.31
C THR A 262 9.40 7.28 -12.76
N LEU A 263 9.92 7.12 -13.97
CA LEU A 263 10.27 5.80 -14.48
C LEU A 263 11.50 5.19 -13.79
N GLN A 264 12.48 6.02 -13.43
CA GLN A 264 13.63 5.58 -12.64
C GLN A 264 13.17 5.10 -11.25
N ARG A 265 12.27 5.85 -10.61
CA ARG A 265 11.66 5.48 -9.33
C ARG A 265 10.88 4.17 -9.45
N MET A 266 10.05 4.02 -10.49
CA MET A 266 9.31 2.77 -10.73
C MET A 266 10.25 1.58 -10.90
N GLU A 267 11.34 1.72 -11.65
CA GLU A 267 12.35 0.66 -11.85
C GLU A 267 12.97 0.22 -10.52
N ALA A 268 13.37 1.18 -9.67
CA ALA A 268 13.92 0.88 -8.35
C ALA A 268 12.90 0.15 -7.45
N LEU A 269 11.63 0.57 -7.48
CA LEU A 269 10.55 -0.06 -6.70
C LEU A 269 10.23 -1.47 -7.18
N VAL A 270 10.17 -1.69 -8.49
CA VAL A 270 9.95 -3.01 -9.09
C VAL A 270 11.11 -3.95 -8.77
N ASN A 271 12.34 -3.48 -8.86
CA ASN A 271 13.54 -4.24 -8.49
C ASN A 271 13.57 -4.57 -6.99
N ALA A 272 13.04 -3.69 -6.14
CA ALA A 272 12.86 -3.97 -4.70
C ALA A 272 11.71 -4.96 -4.42
N GLY A 273 10.90 -5.30 -5.42
CA GLY A 273 9.83 -6.30 -5.34
C GLY A 273 8.44 -5.73 -5.13
N ALA A 274 8.17 -4.46 -5.42
CA ALA A 274 6.81 -3.91 -5.38
C ALA A 274 5.89 -4.71 -6.31
N ASP A 275 4.71 -5.10 -5.79
CA ASP A 275 3.72 -5.89 -6.55
C ASP A 275 2.84 -5.00 -7.42
N ALA A 276 2.65 -3.75 -7.03
CA ALA A 276 1.93 -2.75 -7.82
C ALA A 276 2.54 -1.36 -7.62
N ILE A 277 2.36 -0.52 -8.64
CA ILE A 277 2.70 0.89 -8.59
C ILE A 277 1.42 1.72 -8.61
N VAL A 278 1.36 2.75 -7.78
CA VAL A 278 0.22 3.69 -7.72
C VAL A 278 0.68 5.05 -8.25
N ILE A 279 0.24 5.41 -9.45
CA ILE A 279 0.40 6.78 -9.96
C ILE A 279 -0.61 7.66 -9.23
N ASP A 280 -0.12 8.34 -8.19
CA ASP A 280 -0.93 9.10 -7.25
C ASP A 280 -0.79 10.60 -7.50
N THR A 281 -1.88 11.21 -7.98
CA THR A 281 -1.94 12.60 -8.40
C THR A 281 -3.20 13.29 -7.88
N ALA A 282 -3.13 14.61 -7.73
CA ALA A 282 -4.29 15.42 -7.35
C ALA A 282 -5.38 15.42 -8.44
N HIS A 283 -5.01 15.18 -9.71
CA HIS A 283 -5.92 15.15 -10.87
C HIS A 283 -5.44 14.13 -11.89
N GLY A 284 -5.98 12.91 -11.81
CA GLY A 284 -5.63 11.80 -12.71
C GLY A 284 -6.09 11.98 -14.15
N HIS A 285 -7.15 12.77 -14.38
CA HIS A 285 -7.67 13.06 -15.72
C HIS A 285 -6.88 14.15 -16.42
N SER A 286 -5.59 13.95 -16.58
CA SER A 286 -4.71 14.89 -17.26
C SER A 286 -3.86 14.20 -18.33
N LYS A 287 -3.49 14.95 -19.38
CA LYS A 287 -2.67 14.45 -20.50
C LYS A 287 -1.38 13.80 -19.99
N PHE A 288 -0.67 14.48 -19.09
CA PHE A 288 0.62 14.00 -18.59
C PHE A 288 0.50 12.69 -17.79
N VAL A 289 -0.58 12.50 -17.03
CA VAL A 289 -0.83 11.25 -16.30
C VAL A 289 -1.09 10.11 -17.28
N ILE A 290 -1.93 10.34 -18.30
CA ILE A 290 -2.26 9.34 -19.31
C ILE A 290 -1.03 8.95 -20.14
N GLU A 291 -0.21 9.91 -20.54
CA GLU A 291 1.04 9.65 -21.28
C GLU A 291 2.03 8.85 -20.41
N LYS A 292 2.19 9.24 -19.13
CA LYS A 292 3.06 8.53 -18.19
C LYS A 292 2.59 7.11 -17.90
N LEU A 293 1.27 6.90 -17.77
CA LEU A 293 0.70 5.57 -17.64
C LEU A 293 1.02 4.68 -18.85
N LYS A 294 0.81 5.18 -20.07
CA LYS A 294 1.13 4.44 -21.29
C LYS A 294 2.61 4.09 -21.39
N GLU A 295 3.49 5.03 -21.00
CA GLU A 295 4.93 4.81 -20.97
C GLU A 295 5.31 3.74 -19.93
N ALA A 296 4.73 3.83 -18.74
CA ALA A 296 4.95 2.89 -17.66
C ALA A 296 4.49 1.47 -18.01
N LYS A 297 3.31 1.32 -18.60
CA LYS A 297 2.80 -0.01 -19.04
C LYS A 297 3.65 -0.63 -20.15
N ARG A 298 4.24 0.16 -21.04
CA ARG A 298 5.17 -0.35 -22.05
C ARG A 298 6.48 -0.86 -21.43
N ARG A 299 6.98 -0.16 -20.38
CA ARG A 299 8.25 -0.50 -19.73
C ARG A 299 8.10 -1.62 -18.70
N PHE A 300 6.96 -1.70 -18.03
CA PHE A 300 6.67 -2.66 -16.95
C PHE A 300 5.35 -3.39 -17.22
N PRO A 301 5.25 -4.23 -18.28
CA PRO A 301 3.99 -4.86 -18.70
C PRO A 301 3.39 -5.79 -17.64
N ASP A 302 4.24 -6.43 -16.84
CA ASP A 302 3.85 -7.43 -15.83
C ASP A 302 3.53 -6.82 -14.46
N VAL A 303 3.68 -5.49 -14.30
CA VAL A 303 3.39 -4.79 -13.05
C VAL A 303 2.01 -4.14 -13.12
N ASP A 304 1.18 -4.36 -12.12
CA ASP A 304 -0.10 -3.69 -12.01
C ASP A 304 0.09 -2.21 -11.71
N ILE A 305 -0.56 -1.36 -12.48
CA ILE A 305 -0.52 0.09 -12.31
C ILE A 305 -1.90 0.61 -11.94
N VAL A 306 -2.00 1.10 -10.71
CA VAL A 306 -3.18 1.82 -10.19
C VAL A 306 -3.01 3.30 -10.48
N VAL A 307 -4.05 3.96 -10.95
CA VAL A 307 -3.98 5.39 -11.31
C VAL A 307 -5.10 6.20 -10.66
N GLY A 308 -4.78 7.35 -10.14
CA GLY A 308 -5.74 8.30 -9.58
C GLY A 308 -5.12 9.66 -9.24
N ASN A 309 -5.93 10.59 -8.67
CA ASN A 309 -7.33 10.37 -8.39
C ASN A 309 -8.21 10.95 -9.50
N VAL A 310 -9.34 10.30 -9.69
CA VAL A 310 -10.40 10.77 -10.59
C VAL A 310 -11.73 10.81 -9.82
N ALA A 311 -12.76 11.43 -10.42
CA ALA A 311 -14.08 11.52 -9.81
C ALA A 311 -15.22 11.28 -10.80
N THR A 312 -14.92 10.94 -12.04
CA THR A 312 -15.93 10.75 -13.10
C THR A 312 -15.67 9.47 -13.90
N GLY A 313 -16.75 8.85 -14.38
CA GLY A 313 -16.69 7.66 -15.22
C GLY A 313 -15.95 7.91 -16.55
N ALA A 314 -16.08 9.10 -17.13
CA ALA A 314 -15.36 9.47 -18.35
C ALA A 314 -13.83 9.44 -18.13
N ALA A 315 -13.35 10.00 -17.01
CA ALA A 315 -11.94 9.95 -16.65
C ALA A 315 -11.45 8.50 -16.42
N ALA A 316 -12.25 7.70 -15.74
CA ALA A 316 -11.93 6.31 -15.46
C ALA A 316 -11.79 5.49 -16.75
N LYS A 317 -12.70 5.64 -17.71
CA LYS A 317 -12.61 4.99 -19.02
C LYS A 317 -11.31 5.33 -19.75
N MET A 318 -10.93 6.60 -19.79
CA MET A 318 -9.68 7.02 -20.44
C MET A 318 -8.44 6.40 -19.78
N LEU A 319 -8.42 6.27 -18.46
CA LEU A 319 -7.32 5.60 -17.74
C LEU A 319 -7.26 4.10 -18.05
N VAL A 320 -8.40 3.42 -18.11
CA VAL A 320 -8.48 2.00 -18.44
C VAL A 320 -8.05 1.75 -19.89
N GLU A 321 -8.49 2.57 -20.83
CA GLU A 321 -8.06 2.55 -22.24
C GLU A 321 -6.55 2.80 -22.38
N ALA A 322 -5.96 3.59 -21.46
CA ALA A 322 -4.52 3.83 -21.41
C ALA A 322 -3.72 2.70 -20.74
N GLY A 323 -4.40 1.68 -20.16
CA GLY A 323 -3.78 0.49 -19.58
C GLY A 323 -3.75 0.45 -18.05
N ALA A 324 -4.58 1.23 -17.34
CA ALA A 324 -4.70 1.13 -15.88
C ALA A 324 -5.26 -0.24 -15.46
N ASP A 325 -4.67 -0.83 -14.42
CA ASP A 325 -5.11 -2.10 -13.82
C ASP A 325 -6.05 -1.89 -12.62
N ALA A 326 -6.14 -0.67 -12.11
CA ALA A 326 -7.16 -0.19 -11.18
C ALA A 326 -7.27 1.33 -11.24
N VAL A 327 -8.41 1.87 -10.85
CA VAL A 327 -8.67 3.30 -10.80
C VAL A 327 -8.94 3.74 -9.37
N LYS A 328 -8.24 4.78 -8.90
CA LYS A 328 -8.44 5.35 -7.57
C LYS A 328 -9.33 6.58 -7.65
N VAL A 329 -10.44 6.56 -6.87
CA VAL A 329 -11.55 7.51 -6.98
C VAL A 329 -11.68 8.37 -5.75
N GLY A 330 -11.60 9.67 -5.92
CA GLY A 330 -11.80 10.63 -4.84
C GLY A 330 -11.08 11.96 -5.09
N ILE A 331 -11.86 13.00 -5.38
CA ILE A 331 -11.36 14.39 -5.51
C ILE A 331 -11.98 15.21 -4.39
N GLY A 332 -11.15 15.57 -3.41
CA GLY A 332 -11.52 16.42 -2.30
C GLY A 332 -12.27 15.80 -1.11
N PRO A 333 -12.51 14.47 -0.98
CA PRO A 333 -13.30 13.94 0.13
C PRO A 333 -12.48 13.74 1.42
N GLY A 334 -11.15 13.75 1.36
CA GLY A 334 -10.29 13.54 2.53
C GLY A 334 -10.48 14.61 3.60
N SER A 335 -10.37 14.23 4.88
CA SER A 335 -10.59 15.14 6.04
C SER A 335 -9.61 16.32 6.08
N ILE A 336 -8.41 16.15 5.53
CA ILE A 336 -7.36 17.18 5.42
C ILE A 336 -7.21 17.75 4.01
N CYS A 337 -8.07 17.33 3.07
CA CYS A 337 -8.01 17.80 1.70
C CYS A 337 -8.62 19.21 1.59
N THR A 338 -7.83 20.15 1.07
CA THR A 338 -8.25 21.56 0.89
C THR A 338 -8.83 21.84 -0.50
N SER A 339 -8.85 20.87 -1.41
CA SER A 339 -9.30 21.06 -2.81
C SER A 339 -10.70 21.65 -2.90
N ARG A 340 -11.66 21.20 -2.08
CA ARG A 340 -13.03 21.73 -2.07
C ARG A 340 -13.12 23.12 -1.45
N VAL A 341 -12.33 23.36 -0.39
CA VAL A 341 -12.40 24.61 0.37
C VAL A 341 -11.62 25.74 -0.30
N VAL A 342 -10.43 25.43 -0.83
CA VAL A 342 -9.51 26.42 -1.43
C VAL A 342 -9.73 26.54 -2.93
N ALA A 343 -9.77 25.43 -3.65
CA ALA A 343 -9.90 25.43 -5.11
C ALA A 343 -11.35 25.34 -5.61
N GLY A 344 -12.32 25.00 -4.74
CA GLY A 344 -13.72 24.79 -5.11
C GLY A 344 -13.96 23.58 -6.02
N VAL A 345 -13.02 22.62 -6.03
CA VAL A 345 -13.04 21.46 -6.93
C VAL A 345 -13.27 20.17 -6.16
N GLY A 346 -14.19 19.34 -6.63
CA GLY A 346 -14.47 18.03 -6.05
C GLY A 346 -15.80 17.46 -6.55
N VAL A 347 -16.02 16.20 -6.20
CA VAL A 347 -17.30 15.49 -6.43
C VAL A 347 -17.68 14.79 -5.14
N PRO A 348 -18.96 14.78 -4.70
CA PRO A 348 -19.40 13.97 -3.57
C PRO A 348 -19.06 12.52 -3.76
N GLN A 349 -18.45 11.93 -2.73
CA GLN A 349 -17.69 10.70 -2.89
C GLN A 349 -18.56 9.50 -3.30
N LEU A 350 -19.77 9.37 -2.77
CA LEU A 350 -20.66 8.27 -3.14
C LEU A 350 -21.04 8.34 -4.62
N SER A 351 -21.39 9.55 -5.11
CA SER A 351 -21.71 9.79 -6.53
C SER A 351 -20.51 9.51 -7.43
N ALA A 352 -19.29 9.92 -7.02
CA ALA A 352 -18.07 9.64 -7.78
C ALA A 352 -17.79 8.14 -7.89
N VAL A 353 -17.91 7.40 -6.78
CA VAL A 353 -17.72 5.93 -6.76
C VAL A 353 -18.74 5.26 -7.66
N TYR A 354 -20.02 5.62 -7.55
CA TYR A 354 -21.09 5.03 -8.35
C TYR A 354 -20.94 5.31 -9.85
N ASP A 355 -20.61 6.55 -10.24
CA ASP A 355 -20.41 6.93 -11.64
C ASP A 355 -19.23 6.17 -12.27
N VAL A 356 -18.12 6.07 -11.55
CA VAL A 356 -16.96 5.30 -11.99
C VAL A 356 -17.26 3.80 -12.03
N ALA A 357 -17.94 3.24 -11.05
CA ALA A 357 -18.33 1.82 -11.04
C ALA A 357 -19.17 1.46 -12.26
N LYS A 358 -20.20 2.28 -12.54
CA LYS A 358 -21.04 2.12 -13.73
C LYS A 358 -20.24 2.23 -15.03
N ALA A 359 -19.28 3.15 -15.08
CA ALA A 359 -18.45 3.34 -16.27
C ALA A 359 -17.48 2.20 -16.54
N LEU A 360 -17.04 1.50 -15.48
CA LEU A 360 -16.10 0.37 -15.54
C LEU A 360 -16.77 -1.00 -15.58
N GLU A 361 -18.11 -1.05 -15.59
CA GLU A 361 -18.85 -2.31 -15.68
C GLU A 361 -18.41 -3.12 -16.90
N GLY A 362 -18.12 -4.41 -16.70
CA GLY A 362 -17.67 -5.33 -17.76
C GLY A 362 -16.19 -5.20 -18.16
N THR A 363 -15.43 -4.21 -17.67
CA THR A 363 -14.00 -4.05 -18.00
C THR A 363 -13.08 -4.99 -17.22
N GLY A 364 -13.54 -5.52 -16.11
CA GLY A 364 -12.73 -6.30 -15.16
C GLY A 364 -11.69 -5.48 -14.39
N VAL A 365 -11.70 -4.14 -14.51
CA VAL A 365 -10.82 -3.24 -13.78
C VAL A 365 -11.50 -2.77 -12.50
N PRO A 366 -10.93 -3.06 -11.30
CA PRO A 366 -11.52 -2.63 -10.04
C PRO A 366 -11.29 -1.13 -9.80
N LEU A 367 -12.15 -0.54 -8.96
CA LEU A 367 -11.96 0.79 -8.43
C LEU A 367 -11.71 0.76 -6.91
N ILE A 368 -10.90 1.72 -6.45
CA ILE A 368 -10.56 1.95 -5.04
C ILE A 368 -11.23 3.25 -4.62
N ALA A 369 -12.14 3.21 -3.65
CA ALA A 369 -12.78 4.40 -3.10
C ALA A 369 -11.86 5.07 -2.07
N ASP A 370 -11.30 6.23 -2.43
CA ASP A 370 -10.28 6.92 -1.65
C ASP A 370 -10.81 8.18 -0.98
N GLY A 371 -10.85 8.16 0.35
CA GLY A 371 -11.21 9.31 1.19
C GLY A 371 -12.70 9.43 1.51
N GLY A 372 -13.00 10.35 2.44
CA GLY A 372 -14.36 10.62 2.91
C GLY A 372 -14.93 9.60 3.90
N LEU A 373 -14.15 8.62 4.31
CA LEU A 373 -14.54 7.55 5.23
C LEU A 373 -14.26 7.96 6.68
N ARG A 374 -15.29 7.99 7.51
CA ARG A 374 -15.19 8.34 8.93
C ARG A 374 -15.61 7.20 9.85
N TYR A 375 -16.52 6.35 9.36
CA TYR A 375 -17.11 5.25 10.09
C TYR A 375 -17.10 3.96 9.27
N SER A 376 -17.21 2.82 9.93
CA SER A 376 -17.32 1.52 9.26
C SER A 376 -18.52 1.43 8.30
N GLY A 377 -19.62 2.11 8.63
CA GLY A 377 -20.78 2.21 7.74
C GLY A 377 -20.48 2.89 6.39
N ASP A 378 -19.55 3.85 6.35
CA ASP A 378 -19.15 4.52 5.12
C ASP A 378 -18.41 3.55 4.18
N VAL A 379 -17.61 2.63 4.77
CA VAL A 379 -16.95 1.56 4.02
C VAL A 379 -17.96 0.68 3.30
N VAL A 380 -18.98 0.24 4.03
CA VAL A 380 -20.03 -0.63 3.45
C VAL A 380 -20.80 0.11 2.34
N LYS A 381 -21.07 1.41 2.52
CA LYS A 381 -21.71 2.23 1.48
C LYS A 381 -20.83 2.39 0.24
N ALA A 382 -19.52 2.58 0.42
CA ALA A 382 -18.57 2.66 -0.69
C ALA A 382 -18.54 1.35 -1.50
N LEU A 383 -18.49 0.20 -0.82
CA LEU A 383 -18.53 -1.11 -1.46
C LEU A 383 -19.87 -1.36 -2.16
N ALA A 384 -20.99 -1.01 -1.52
CA ALA A 384 -22.32 -1.13 -2.12
C ALA A 384 -22.51 -0.24 -3.35
N ALA A 385 -21.81 0.90 -3.43
CA ALA A 385 -21.79 1.77 -4.62
C ALA A 385 -20.90 1.24 -5.75
N GLY A 386 -20.23 0.10 -5.58
CA GLY A 386 -19.40 -0.54 -6.59
C GLY A 386 -17.89 -0.44 -6.35
N GLY A 387 -17.45 0.09 -5.20
CA GLY A 387 -16.05 0.03 -4.77
C GLY A 387 -15.63 -1.42 -4.52
N TYR A 388 -14.47 -1.81 -5.04
CA TYR A 388 -13.86 -3.11 -4.72
C TYR A 388 -13.11 -3.04 -3.40
N SER A 389 -12.42 -1.95 -3.17
CA SER A 389 -11.73 -1.69 -1.91
C SER A 389 -11.81 -0.21 -1.55
N VAL A 390 -11.45 0.11 -0.31
CA VAL A 390 -11.41 1.48 0.19
C VAL A 390 -10.00 1.85 0.63
N MET A 391 -9.61 3.10 0.37
CA MET A 391 -8.37 3.65 0.87
C MET A 391 -8.64 4.54 2.07
N ILE A 392 -7.95 4.26 3.19
CA ILE A 392 -8.12 4.95 4.46
C ILE A 392 -6.84 5.70 4.84
N GLY A 393 -7.00 6.92 5.34
CA GLY A 393 -5.91 7.76 5.85
C GLY A 393 -6.13 8.12 7.32
N SER A 394 -7.07 9.03 7.60
CA SER A 394 -7.33 9.55 8.95
C SER A 394 -7.68 8.46 9.98
N LEU A 395 -8.35 7.40 9.57
CA LEU A 395 -8.74 6.30 10.47
C LEU A 395 -7.55 5.55 11.07
N VAL A 396 -6.39 5.59 10.41
CA VAL A 396 -5.18 4.87 10.85
C VAL A 396 -3.98 5.78 11.13
N ALA A 397 -4.07 7.08 10.85
CA ALA A 397 -2.97 8.02 11.04
C ALA A 397 -2.48 8.15 12.51
N GLY A 398 -3.33 7.80 13.49
CA GLY A 398 -2.99 7.82 14.92
C GLY A 398 -2.51 6.49 15.50
N THR A 399 -2.37 5.43 14.69
CA THR A 399 -1.92 4.11 15.16
C THR A 399 -0.39 4.08 15.38
N GLU A 400 0.10 3.06 16.06
CA GLU A 400 1.54 2.88 16.33
C GLU A 400 2.32 2.63 15.04
N GLU A 401 1.71 1.97 14.05
CA GLU A 401 2.32 1.63 12.76
C GLU A 401 2.45 2.83 11.82
N ALA A 402 1.65 3.89 12.02
CA ALA A 402 1.77 5.10 11.22
C ALA A 402 3.10 5.81 11.53
N PRO A 403 3.75 6.44 10.52
CA PRO A 403 4.99 7.19 10.74
C PRO A 403 4.78 8.43 11.60
N GLY A 404 5.89 9.00 12.09
CA GLY A 404 5.93 10.20 12.92
C GLY A 404 5.91 9.94 14.43
N ASP A 405 6.37 10.94 15.17
CA ASP A 405 6.51 10.88 16.62
C ASP A 405 5.16 11.01 17.33
N THR A 406 5.02 10.31 18.44
CA THR A 406 3.86 10.46 19.32
C THR A 406 4.03 11.68 20.21
N ILE A 407 3.12 12.64 20.11
CA ILE A 407 3.05 13.83 20.93
C ILE A 407 2.04 13.60 22.07
N ILE A 408 2.42 13.92 23.30
CA ILE A 408 1.49 13.88 24.45
C ILE A 408 0.98 15.30 24.70
N PHE A 409 -0.32 15.49 24.56
CA PHE A 409 -0.99 16.76 24.87
C PHE A 409 -2.24 16.51 25.72
N ASN A 410 -2.34 17.22 26.83
CA ASN A 410 -3.42 17.03 27.82
C ASN A 410 -3.66 15.56 28.22
N GLY A 411 -2.59 14.77 28.42
CA GLY A 411 -2.65 13.37 28.82
C GLY A 411 -3.11 12.40 27.72
N ARG A 412 -3.26 12.85 26.48
CA ARG A 412 -3.61 12.04 25.32
C ARG A 412 -2.48 11.97 24.32
N LYS A 413 -2.37 10.84 23.63
CA LYS A 413 -1.39 10.64 22.55
C LYS A 413 -1.96 11.14 21.23
N PHE A 414 -1.15 11.87 20.47
CA PHE A 414 -1.46 12.40 19.14
C PHE A 414 -0.31 12.09 18.19
N LYS A 415 -0.60 11.97 16.90
CA LYS A 415 0.37 12.01 15.81
C LYS A 415 0.01 13.11 14.83
N SER A 416 1.01 13.68 14.18
CA SER A 416 0.80 14.65 13.10
C SER A 416 0.10 13.96 11.93
N TYR A 417 -0.88 14.63 11.34
CA TYR A 417 -1.58 14.16 10.15
C TYR A 417 -1.75 15.31 9.17
N ARG A 418 -1.19 15.16 7.96
CA ARG A 418 -1.19 16.22 6.95
C ARG A 418 -1.51 15.67 5.56
N GLY A 419 -2.00 16.55 4.64
CA GLY A 419 -2.23 16.21 3.24
C GLY A 419 -0.95 16.29 2.43
N MET A 420 -0.80 15.42 1.43
CA MET A 420 0.36 15.40 0.52
C MET A 420 0.49 16.67 -0.35
N GLY A 421 -0.57 17.48 -0.43
CA GLY A 421 -0.56 18.79 -1.09
C GLY A 421 -0.40 19.98 -0.14
N SER A 422 -0.11 19.75 1.15
CA SER A 422 0.20 20.84 2.08
C SER A 422 1.61 21.40 1.83
N LEU A 423 1.86 22.64 2.24
CA LEU A 423 3.18 23.27 2.10
C LEU A 423 4.25 22.45 2.82
N GLU A 424 3.94 21.98 4.03
CA GLU A 424 4.87 21.19 4.84
C GLU A 424 5.17 19.79 4.26
N ALA A 425 4.35 19.29 3.34
CA ALA A 425 4.61 18.03 2.65
C ALA A 425 5.37 18.22 1.33
N MET A 426 5.44 19.45 0.83
CA MET A 426 6.12 19.78 -0.43
C MET A 426 7.54 20.33 -0.20
N GLU A 427 7.90 20.71 1.03
CA GLU A 427 9.25 21.04 1.48
C GLU A 427 10.08 19.76 1.75
#